data_3e5cb6a088273243f5d96cde57d30a49
#
_entry.id   3e5cb6a088273243f5d96cde57d30a49
#
_cell.length_a   1.000
_cell.length_b   1.000
_cell.length_c   1.000
_cell.angle_alpha   90.00
_cell.angle_beta   90.00
_cell.angle_gamma   90.00
#
_symmetry.space_group_name_H-M   'P 1'
#
loop_
_entity.id
_entity.type
_entity.pdbx_description
1 polymer ?
#
loop_
_entity_poly.entity_id
_entity_poly.type
_entity_poly.pdbx_seq_one_letter_code
_entity_poly.pdbx_strand_id
1 'polypeptide(L)'
;PTPLPSFWRTTLHLPAIEPLLEALVAATRARLAEHNIAAPRLVGIHSGGVWLARHLASALGVEEPIGELDISFSRDDFPRVGMHPTVRPSSIPWDVEGRHLVLVDDVLYTGRTIRAALNEIFDYGRPASVTLAVLVSRNGRELPIEAGACGARLSLPAGQQVKLRGPEPLRLELVERA
;
A
#
# COMPACT_ATOMS: atom_id res chain seq x y z
N PRO A 1 11.17 16.92 38.27
CA PRO A 1 10.57 15.81 37.52
C PRO A 1 11.68 14.85 37.13
N THR A 2 11.68 13.70 37.78
CA THR A 2 12.67 12.63 37.57
C THR A 2 12.36 12.00 36.20
N PRO A 3 13.35 11.82 35.31
CA PRO A 3 13.10 11.13 34.05
C PRO A 3 12.72 9.68 34.35
N LEU A 4 11.65 9.19 33.72
CA LEU A 4 11.20 7.81 33.83
C LEU A 4 12.32 6.86 33.38
N PRO A 5 12.51 5.72 34.06
CA PRO A 5 13.55 4.79 33.71
C PRO A 5 13.34 4.19 32.32
N SER A 6 14.44 3.97 31.63
CA SER A 6 14.57 3.56 30.21
C SER A 6 14.00 2.17 29.85
N PHE A 7 13.35 1.49 30.78
CA PHE A 7 12.79 0.13 30.59
C PHE A 7 11.54 0.07 29.72
N TRP A 8 10.92 1.19 29.40
CA TRP A 8 9.65 1.25 28.67
C TRP A 8 9.81 1.51 27.16
N ARG A 9 11.04 1.52 26.65
CA ARG A 9 11.25 1.46 25.20
C ARG A 9 11.05 0.02 24.75
N THR A 10 9.82 -0.38 24.57
CA THR A 10 9.51 -1.56 23.77
C THR A 10 10.02 -1.29 22.38
N THR A 11 11.17 -1.85 22.03
CA THR A 11 11.68 -1.78 20.66
C THR A 11 10.66 -2.51 19.79
N LEU A 12 9.95 -1.78 18.97
CA LEU A 12 9.04 -2.38 18.01
C LEU A 12 9.90 -3.18 17.01
N HIS A 13 9.80 -4.49 17.07
CA HIS A 13 10.42 -5.36 16.09
C HIS A 13 9.49 -5.44 14.87
N LEU A 14 9.96 -4.92 13.74
CA LEU A 14 9.26 -5.11 12.47
C LEU A 14 9.33 -6.58 12.07
N PRO A 15 8.23 -7.14 11.54
CA PRO A 15 8.26 -8.47 10.95
C PRO A 15 9.27 -8.52 9.79
N ALA A 16 9.84 -9.71 9.54
CA ALA A 16 10.65 -9.94 8.36
C ALA A 16 9.82 -9.78 7.08
N ILE A 17 10.46 -9.34 5.98
CA ILE A 17 9.76 -9.03 4.75
C ILE A 17 9.13 -10.26 4.08
N GLU A 18 9.83 -11.40 4.08
CA GLU A 18 9.38 -12.61 3.42
C GLU A 18 8.04 -13.14 3.98
N PRO A 19 7.88 -13.31 5.30
CA PRO A 19 6.60 -13.70 5.88
C PRO A 19 5.47 -12.69 5.62
N LEU A 20 5.79 -11.40 5.54
CA LEU A 20 4.81 -10.37 5.21
C LEU A 20 4.32 -10.47 3.77
N LEU A 21 5.24 -10.70 2.82
CA LEU A 21 4.90 -10.92 1.41
C LEU A 21 4.04 -12.16 1.24
N GLU A 22 4.39 -13.26 1.90
CA GLU A 22 3.60 -14.49 1.88
C GLU A 22 2.19 -14.28 2.46
N ALA A 23 2.09 -13.57 3.60
CA ALA A 23 0.82 -13.24 4.21
C ALA A 23 -0.04 -12.34 3.31
N LEU A 24 0.56 -11.35 2.64
CA LEU A 24 -0.13 -10.48 1.70
C LEU A 24 -0.68 -11.27 0.49
N VAL A 25 0.13 -12.15 -0.08
CA VAL A 25 -0.29 -13.04 -1.19
C VAL A 25 -1.47 -13.91 -0.76
N ALA A 26 -1.36 -14.58 0.39
CA ALA A 26 -2.41 -15.45 0.91
C ALA A 26 -3.70 -14.69 1.20
N ALA A 27 -3.61 -13.51 1.83
CA ALA A 27 -4.77 -12.67 2.13
C ALA A 27 -5.45 -12.15 0.86
N THR A 28 -4.66 -11.73 -0.13
CA THR A 28 -5.18 -11.27 -1.42
C THR A 28 -5.90 -12.39 -2.15
N ARG A 29 -5.29 -13.57 -2.22
CA ARG A 29 -5.88 -14.76 -2.83
C ARG A 29 -7.20 -15.15 -2.17
N ALA A 30 -7.24 -15.17 -0.84
CA ALA A 30 -8.44 -15.47 -0.08
C ALA A 30 -9.56 -14.46 -0.35
N ARG A 31 -9.23 -13.18 -0.40
CA ARG A 31 -10.20 -12.11 -0.69
C ARG A 31 -10.79 -12.21 -2.08
N LEU A 32 -9.96 -12.49 -3.09
CA LEU A 32 -10.41 -12.70 -4.46
C LEU A 32 -11.33 -13.93 -4.56
N ALA A 33 -10.99 -15.02 -3.91
CA ALA A 33 -11.80 -16.23 -3.88
C ALA A 33 -13.15 -16.00 -3.19
N GLU A 34 -13.18 -15.29 -2.07
CA GLU A 34 -14.40 -14.91 -1.33
C GLU A 34 -15.41 -14.17 -2.23
N HIS A 35 -14.92 -13.32 -3.12
CA HIS A 35 -15.74 -12.52 -4.03
C HIS A 35 -15.88 -13.13 -5.43
N ASN A 36 -15.41 -14.35 -5.65
CA ASN A 36 -15.42 -15.05 -6.95
C ASN A 36 -14.74 -14.25 -8.08
N ILE A 37 -13.67 -13.55 -7.76
CA ILE A 37 -12.90 -12.78 -8.74
C ILE A 37 -11.79 -13.65 -9.31
N ALA A 38 -11.95 -14.09 -10.56
CA ALA A 38 -11.01 -14.98 -11.24
C ALA A 38 -9.95 -14.23 -12.06
N ALA A 39 -10.24 -13.04 -12.54
CA ALA A 39 -9.40 -12.27 -13.45
C ALA A 39 -9.20 -10.82 -12.95
N PRO A 40 -8.49 -10.62 -11.82
CA PRO A 40 -8.22 -9.28 -11.31
C PRO A 40 -7.22 -8.55 -12.19
N ARG A 41 -7.30 -7.22 -12.19
CA ARG A 41 -6.27 -6.32 -12.72
C ARG A 41 -5.59 -5.63 -11.54
N LEU A 42 -4.27 -5.59 -11.54
CA LEU A 42 -3.50 -5.00 -10.45
C LEU A 42 -3.07 -3.58 -10.79
N VAL A 43 -3.18 -2.69 -9.82
CA VAL A 43 -2.75 -1.29 -9.90
C VAL A 43 -1.89 -1.00 -8.69
N GLY A 44 -0.65 -0.61 -8.90
CA GLY A 44 0.27 -0.23 -7.83
C GLY A 44 0.44 1.28 -7.71
N ILE A 45 0.52 1.77 -6.48
CA ILE A 45 0.84 3.16 -6.19
C ILE A 45 2.35 3.31 -6.07
N HIS A 46 2.95 4.25 -6.81
CA HIS A 46 4.40 4.49 -6.79
C HIS A 46 4.89 4.93 -5.40
N SER A 47 6.05 4.40 -4.94
CA SER A 47 6.89 3.40 -5.61
C SER A 47 6.68 2.01 -5.05
N GLY A 48 6.51 1.88 -3.74
CA GLY A 48 6.39 0.60 -3.02
C GLY A 48 5.20 -0.24 -3.46
N GLY A 49 4.06 0.40 -3.72
CA GLY A 49 2.87 -0.28 -4.23
C GLY A 49 3.08 -0.92 -5.59
N VAL A 50 3.88 -0.30 -6.46
CA VAL A 50 4.24 -0.89 -7.77
C VAL A 50 5.12 -2.12 -7.59
N TRP A 51 6.10 -2.09 -6.71
CA TRP A 51 6.95 -3.26 -6.42
C TRP A 51 6.12 -4.43 -5.90
N LEU A 52 5.21 -4.15 -4.97
CA LEU A 52 4.31 -5.15 -4.39
C LEU A 52 3.28 -5.68 -5.41
N ALA A 53 2.76 -4.81 -6.29
CA ALA A 53 1.84 -5.22 -7.34
C ALA A 53 2.51 -6.19 -8.31
N ARG A 54 3.77 -5.97 -8.68
CA ARG A 54 4.56 -6.90 -9.49
C ARG A 54 4.76 -8.24 -8.79
N HIS A 55 5.07 -8.21 -7.50
CA HIS A 55 5.21 -9.42 -6.69
C HIS A 55 3.89 -10.20 -6.62
N LEU A 56 2.78 -9.52 -6.36
CA LEU A 56 1.45 -10.12 -6.32
C LEU A 56 1.04 -10.69 -7.68
N ALA A 57 1.28 -9.98 -8.77
CA ALA A 57 0.96 -10.45 -10.12
C ALA A 57 1.67 -11.77 -10.42
N SER A 58 2.97 -11.85 -10.11
CA SER A 58 3.74 -13.08 -10.27
C SER A 58 3.19 -14.23 -9.42
N ALA A 59 2.95 -13.98 -8.13
CA ALA A 59 2.47 -15.00 -7.19
C ALA A 59 1.03 -15.47 -7.49
N LEU A 60 0.17 -14.59 -8.00
CA LEU A 60 -1.21 -14.88 -8.35
C LEU A 60 -1.39 -15.41 -9.79
N GLY A 61 -0.34 -15.41 -10.59
CA GLY A 61 -0.40 -15.84 -12.00
C GLY A 61 -1.15 -14.84 -12.89
N VAL A 62 -1.12 -13.55 -12.56
CA VAL A 62 -1.72 -12.49 -13.40
C VAL A 62 -0.71 -12.08 -14.47
N GLU A 63 -1.04 -12.35 -15.73
CA GLU A 63 -0.15 -12.10 -16.88
C GLU A 63 -0.28 -10.69 -17.46
N GLU A 64 -1.45 -10.06 -17.27
CA GLU A 64 -1.66 -8.70 -17.76
C GLU A 64 -0.74 -7.70 -17.07
N PRO A 65 -0.27 -6.69 -17.82
CA PRO A 65 0.57 -5.65 -17.25
C PRO A 65 -0.14 -4.92 -16.10
N ILE A 66 0.59 -4.55 -15.08
CA ILE A 66 0.05 -3.78 -13.97
C ILE A 66 -0.20 -2.33 -14.36
N GLY A 67 -1.24 -1.72 -13.78
CA GLY A 67 -1.41 -0.28 -13.79
C GLY A 67 -0.50 0.37 -12.74
N GLU A 68 -0.08 1.59 -12.99
CA GLU A 68 0.78 2.37 -12.10
C GLU A 68 0.18 3.76 -11.88
N LEU A 69 0.05 4.17 -10.62
CA LEU A 69 -0.42 5.50 -10.24
C LEU A 69 0.69 6.27 -9.52
N ASP A 70 0.90 7.50 -9.93
CA ASP A 70 1.72 8.45 -9.17
C ASP A 70 0.84 9.53 -8.55
N ILE A 71 0.66 9.44 -7.25
CA ILE A 71 -0.14 10.35 -6.44
C ILE A 71 0.72 11.06 -5.40
N SER A 72 1.96 11.42 -5.76
CA SER A 72 2.97 12.01 -4.88
C SER A 72 2.48 13.22 -4.10
N PHE A 73 1.59 14.04 -4.69
CA PHE A 73 1.02 15.23 -4.04
C PHE A 73 0.01 14.93 -2.93
N SER A 74 -0.50 13.71 -2.85
CA SER A 74 -1.58 13.31 -1.94
C SER A 74 -1.10 12.36 -0.83
N ARG A 75 0.21 12.14 -0.73
CA ARG A 75 0.78 11.25 0.30
C ARG A 75 0.86 11.96 1.63
N ASP A 76 0.57 11.23 2.71
CA ASP A 76 0.58 11.72 4.08
C ASP A 76 1.97 12.16 4.57
N ASP A 77 3.02 11.62 3.96
CA ASP A 77 4.43 11.90 4.27
C ASP A 77 5.04 13.00 3.39
N PHE A 78 4.23 13.65 2.54
CA PHE A 78 4.72 14.68 1.65
C PHE A 78 5.00 15.98 2.42
N PRO A 79 6.24 16.54 2.36
CA PRO A 79 6.53 17.83 3.00
C PRO A 79 5.76 18.95 2.31
N ARG A 80 5.06 19.75 3.09
CA ARG A 80 4.24 20.88 2.60
C ARG A 80 5.05 22.05 2.01
N VAL A 81 6.38 21.98 2.01
CA VAL A 81 7.25 23.10 1.63
C VAL A 81 8.29 22.68 0.59
N GLY A 82 8.20 23.27 -0.61
CA GLY A 82 9.34 23.65 -1.42
C GLY A 82 10.01 22.62 -2.34
N MET A 83 9.64 21.36 -2.35
CA MET A 83 10.20 20.39 -3.30
C MET A 83 9.15 19.98 -4.32
N HIS A 84 9.43 20.24 -5.61
CA HIS A 84 8.64 19.66 -6.69
C HIS A 84 8.96 18.15 -6.78
N PRO A 85 8.01 17.25 -6.45
CA PRO A 85 8.24 15.83 -6.66
C PRO A 85 8.43 15.56 -8.15
N THR A 86 9.28 14.61 -8.49
CA THR A 86 9.31 14.08 -9.84
C THR A 86 8.00 13.34 -10.08
N VAL A 87 7.02 14.01 -10.68
CA VAL A 87 5.74 13.41 -11.03
C VAL A 87 5.96 12.46 -12.20
N ARG A 88 5.67 11.18 -11.98
CA ARG A 88 5.59 10.20 -13.06
C ARG A 88 4.14 10.16 -13.56
N PRO A 89 3.90 10.11 -14.87
CA PRO A 89 2.54 9.96 -15.35
C PRO A 89 1.95 8.62 -14.89
N SER A 90 0.71 8.65 -14.44
CA SER A 90 -0.04 7.43 -14.21
C SER A 90 -0.27 6.69 -15.53
N SER A 91 -0.20 5.38 -15.49
CA SER A 91 -0.37 4.51 -16.65
C SER A 91 -1.23 3.30 -16.30
N ILE A 92 -2.42 3.24 -16.88
CA ILE A 92 -3.29 2.06 -16.79
C ILE A 92 -3.43 1.50 -18.21
N PRO A 93 -2.77 0.36 -18.53
CA PRO A 93 -2.62 -0.10 -19.90
C PRO A 93 -3.83 -0.89 -20.43
N TRP A 94 -4.92 -0.96 -19.71
CA TRP A 94 -6.15 -1.68 -20.04
C TRP A 94 -7.37 -0.83 -19.65
N ASP A 95 -8.53 -1.20 -20.19
CA ASP A 95 -9.80 -0.54 -19.87
C ASP A 95 -10.22 -0.87 -18.42
N VAL A 96 -10.54 0.17 -17.66
CA VAL A 96 -10.99 0.07 -16.25
C VAL A 96 -12.45 -0.34 -16.16
N GLU A 97 -13.26 -0.01 -17.19
CA GLU A 97 -14.70 -0.22 -17.15
C GLU A 97 -15.07 -1.68 -16.88
N GLY A 98 -15.86 -1.91 -15.82
CA GLY A 98 -16.35 -3.23 -15.46
C GLY A 98 -15.29 -4.23 -14.95
N ARG A 99 -14.05 -3.80 -14.73
CA ARG A 99 -12.97 -4.68 -14.24
C ARG A 99 -12.94 -4.74 -12.72
N HIS A 100 -12.51 -5.90 -12.20
CA HIS A 100 -12.19 -6.05 -10.79
C HIS A 100 -10.72 -5.68 -10.57
N LEU A 101 -10.47 -4.64 -9.78
CA LEU A 101 -9.12 -4.13 -9.52
C LEU A 101 -8.62 -4.56 -8.15
N VAL A 102 -7.33 -4.81 -8.05
CA VAL A 102 -6.59 -4.86 -6.80
C VAL A 102 -5.67 -3.65 -6.75
N LEU A 103 -6.00 -2.70 -5.90
CA LEU A 103 -5.18 -1.52 -5.65
C LEU A 103 -4.15 -1.85 -4.57
N VAL A 104 -2.88 -1.65 -4.89
CA VAL A 104 -1.75 -2.09 -4.05
C VAL A 104 -0.96 -0.90 -3.56
N ASP A 105 -0.74 -0.83 -2.25
CA ASP A 105 0.16 0.13 -1.62
C ASP A 105 1.03 -0.54 -0.54
N ASP A 106 2.07 0.12 -0.11
CA ASP A 106 2.96 -0.42 0.93
C ASP A 106 2.37 -0.25 2.33
N VAL A 107 1.94 0.95 2.70
CA VAL A 107 1.44 1.26 4.04
C VAL A 107 0.11 2.01 3.97
N LEU A 108 -0.91 1.45 4.59
CA LEU A 108 -2.17 2.14 4.83
C LEU A 108 -2.11 2.87 6.17
N TYR A 109 -2.14 4.20 6.11
CA TYR A 109 -2.10 5.08 7.30
C TYR A 109 -3.43 5.82 7.48
N THR A 110 -3.53 7.05 7.02
CA THR A 110 -4.75 7.87 7.19
C THR A 110 -5.87 7.48 6.24
N GLY A 111 -5.54 6.91 5.09
CA GLY A 111 -6.45 6.63 3.98
C GLY A 111 -6.46 7.70 2.89
N ARG A 112 -5.77 8.83 3.08
CA ARG A 112 -5.78 9.96 2.13
C ARG A 112 -5.13 9.62 0.80
N THR A 113 -4.04 8.87 0.82
CA THR A 113 -3.36 8.36 -0.37
C THR A 113 -4.31 7.46 -1.19
N ILE A 114 -5.00 6.56 -0.52
CA ILE A 114 -5.94 5.64 -1.17
C ILE A 114 -7.15 6.38 -1.75
N ARG A 115 -7.67 7.37 -1.03
CA ARG A 115 -8.74 8.21 -1.57
C ARG A 115 -8.33 8.89 -2.88
N ALA A 116 -7.11 9.45 -2.92
CA ALA A 116 -6.59 10.08 -4.13
C ALA A 116 -6.43 9.07 -5.28
N ALA A 117 -5.92 7.89 -4.98
CA ALA A 117 -5.79 6.80 -5.94
C ALA A 117 -7.16 6.37 -6.52
N LEU A 118 -8.17 6.26 -5.67
CA LEU A 118 -9.53 5.94 -6.10
C LEU A 118 -10.09 7.02 -7.04
N ASN A 119 -9.90 8.30 -6.71
CA ASN A 119 -10.33 9.39 -7.60
C ASN A 119 -9.70 9.26 -8.98
N GLU A 120 -8.41 8.99 -9.04
CA GLU A 120 -7.68 8.85 -10.30
C GLU A 120 -8.13 7.62 -11.10
N ILE A 121 -8.35 6.48 -10.43
CA ILE A 121 -8.89 5.28 -11.08
C ILE A 121 -10.24 5.57 -11.73
N PHE A 122 -11.13 6.27 -11.03
CA PHE A 122 -12.47 6.59 -11.55
C PHE A 122 -12.47 7.60 -12.69
N ASP A 123 -11.38 8.35 -12.90
CA ASP A 123 -11.18 9.16 -14.11
C ASP A 123 -10.91 8.29 -15.35
N TYR A 124 -10.42 7.07 -15.19
CA TYR A 124 -10.21 6.10 -16.28
C TYR A 124 -11.47 5.29 -16.64
N GLY A 125 -12.45 5.22 -15.78
CA GLY A 125 -13.65 4.44 -15.98
C GLY A 125 -14.26 3.96 -14.66
N ARG A 126 -15.35 3.20 -14.74
CA ARG A 126 -16.04 2.63 -13.58
C ARG A 126 -15.66 1.17 -13.36
N PRO A 127 -14.77 0.85 -12.42
CA PRO A 127 -14.47 -0.53 -12.09
C PRO A 127 -15.69 -1.25 -11.49
N ALA A 128 -15.77 -2.56 -11.68
CA ALA A 128 -16.78 -3.40 -11.02
C ALA A 128 -16.54 -3.47 -9.51
N SER A 129 -15.28 -3.54 -9.10
CA SER A 129 -14.86 -3.45 -7.70
C SER A 129 -13.41 -3.01 -7.58
N VAL A 130 -13.05 -2.51 -6.40
CA VAL A 130 -11.65 -2.23 -6.03
C VAL A 130 -11.37 -2.89 -4.68
N THR A 131 -10.45 -3.83 -4.67
CA THR A 131 -9.93 -4.44 -3.44
C THR A 131 -8.62 -3.77 -3.08
N LEU A 132 -8.51 -3.27 -1.86
CA LEU A 132 -7.26 -2.68 -1.36
C LEU A 132 -6.39 -3.75 -0.72
N ALA A 133 -5.17 -3.90 -1.23
CA ALA A 133 -4.14 -4.79 -0.70
C ALA A 133 -2.92 -3.96 -0.27
N VAL A 134 -2.53 -4.08 1.00
CA VAL A 134 -1.40 -3.34 1.56
C VAL A 134 -0.46 -4.28 2.33
N LEU A 135 0.83 -3.99 2.30
CA LEU A 135 1.79 -4.78 3.06
C LEU A 135 1.58 -4.59 4.57
N VAL A 136 1.38 -3.33 4.98
CA VAL A 136 1.16 -2.96 6.38
C VAL A 136 -0.06 -2.05 6.49
N SER A 137 -0.98 -2.39 7.38
CA SER A 137 -2.04 -1.49 7.84
C SER A 137 -1.71 -1.02 9.25
N ARG A 138 -1.52 0.28 9.44
CA ARG A 138 -1.20 0.86 10.73
C ARG A 138 -2.35 1.65 11.33
N ASN A 139 -2.29 1.91 12.64
CA ASN A 139 -3.19 2.82 13.34
C ASN A 139 -3.08 4.28 12.82
N GLY A 140 -4.11 5.08 13.02
CA GLY A 140 -4.15 6.50 12.65
C GLY A 140 -5.05 6.80 11.45
N ARG A 141 -6.03 5.94 11.17
CA ARG A 141 -7.01 6.15 10.11
C ARG A 141 -7.79 7.46 10.34
N GLU A 142 -7.94 8.25 9.29
CA GLU A 142 -8.72 9.49 9.30
C GLU A 142 -9.93 9.43 8.34
N LEU A 143 -9.90 8.53 7.37
CA LEU A 143 -10.97 8.29 6.40
C LEU A 143 -11.52 6.87 6.55
N PRO A 144 -12.78 6.60 6.16
CA PRO A 144 -13.41 5.29 6.27
C PRO A 144 -12.91 4.35 5.15
N ILE A 145 -11.61 4.09 5.15
CA ILE A 145 -10.91 3.23 4.18
C ILE A 145 -10.20 2.13 4.95
N GLU A 146 -10.46 0.88 4.57
CA GLU A 146 -9.86 -0.30 5.15
C GLU A 146 -9.29 -1.23 4.08
N ALA A 147 -8.23 -1.95 4.46
CA ALA A 147 -7.63 -2.96 3.58
C ALA A 147 -8.52 -4.20 3.51
N GLY A 148 -8.77 -4.67 2.29
CA GLY A 148 -9.39 -5.98 2.03
C GLY A 148 -8.40 -7.13 2.21
N ALA A 149 -7.10 -6.86 2.04
CA ALA A 149 -6.02 -7.80 2.29
C ALA A 149 -4.81 -7.04 2.84
N CYS A 150 -4.13 -7.58 3.84
CA CYS A 150 -2.89 -7.00 4.36
C CYS A 150 -1.90 -8.07 4.83
N GLY A 151 -0.61 -7.72 4.78
CA GLY A 151 0.45 -8.57 5.31
C GLY A 151 0.48 -8.59 6.83
N ALA A 152 0.40 -7.41 7.44
CA ALA A 152 0.32 -7.27 8.90
C ALA A 152 -0.42 -5.99 9.32
N ARG A 153 -0.99 -6.02 10.51
CA ARG A 153 -1.50 -4.85 11.21
C ARG A 153 -0.51 -4.45 12.31
N LEU A 154 -0.07 -3.19 12.28
CA LEU A 154 0.89 -2.66 13.24
C LEU A 154 0.31 -1.46 13.98
N SER A 155 0.60 -1.36 15.26
CA SER A 155 0.34 -0.15 16.05
C SER A 155 1.66 0.55 16.28
N LEU A 156 1.80 1.76 15.71
CA LEU A 156 3.01 2.57 15.81
C LEU A 156 2.77 3.74 16.75
N PRO A 157 3.72 4.08 17.62
CA PRO A 157 3.69 5.31 18.40
C PRO A 157 3.65 6.55 17.52
N ALA A 158 3.16 7.66 18.06
CA ALA A 158 3.23 8.95 17.39
C ALA A 158 4.69 9.27 17.03
N GLY A 159 4.91 9.80 15.84
CA GLY A 159 6.24 10.14 15.33
C GLY A 159 7.02 8.98 14.69
N GLN A 160 6.52 7.76 14.75
CA GLN A 160 7.13 6.63 14.03
C GLN A 160 6.40 6.31 12.73
N GLN A 161 7.17 5.96 11.72
CA GLN A 161 6.69 5.53 10.41
C GLN A 161 7.38 4.24 9.98
N VAL A 162 6.67 3.44 9.20
CA VAL A 162 7.24 2.30 8.49
C VAL A 162 7.35 2.67 7.02
N LYS A 163 8.52 2.41 6.44
CA LYS A 163 8.76 2.60 5.00
C LYS A 163 9.23 1.31 4.36
N LEU A 164 8.71 1.04 3.18
CA LEU A 164 9.23 -0.02 2.32
C LEU A 164 10.36 0.55 1.47
N ARG A 165 11.52 -0.08 1.56
CA ARG A 165 12.69 0.21 0.72
C ARG A 165 12.84 -0.89 -0.33
N GLY A 166 13.30 -0.52 -1.50
CA GLY A 166 13.47 -1.45 -2.60
C GLY A 166 13.99 -0.77 -3.86
N PRO A 167 13.81 -1.43 -5.02
CA PRO A 167 13.08 -2.69 -5.22
C PRO A 167 13.84 -3.96 -4.81
N GLU A 168 15.16 -3.95 -4.85
CA GLU A 168 15.98 -5.14 -4.58
C GLU A 168 17.16 -4.81 -3.63
N PRO A 169 17.18 -5.41 -2.45
CA PRO A 169 16.11 -6.22 -1.83
C PRO A 169 14.98 -5.35 -1.27
N LEU A 170 13.78 -5.90 -1.21
CA LEU A 170 12.70 -5.28 -0.44
C LEU A 170 12.99 -5.43 1.05
N ARG A 171 12.82 -4.34 1.81
CA ARG A 171 12.95 -4.35 3.26
C ARG A 171 12.04 -3.30 3.91
N LEU A 172 11.54 -3.61 5.10
CA LEU A 172 10.87 -2.63 5.92
C LEU A 172 11.85 -1.90 6.82
N GLU A 173 11.63 -0.61 6.97
CA GLU A 173 12.42 0.26 7.81
C GLU A 173 11.51 1.08 8.72
N LEU A 174 11.86 1.12 10.01
CA LEU A 174 11.22 2.01 10.97
C LEU A 174 11.94 3.36 10.93
N VAL A 175 11.19 4.43 10.70
CA VAL A 175 11.73 5.78 10.59
C VAL A 175 11.06 6.67 11.63
N GLU A 176 11.86 7.43 12.36
CA GLU A 176 11.34 8.47 13.25
C GLU A 176 11.04 9.73 12.43
N ARG A 177 9.86 10.28 12.65
CA ARG A 177 9.48 11.55 12.03
C ARG A 177 10.12 12.66 12.87
N ALA A 178 10.98 13.43 12.22
CA ALA A 178 11.53 14.63 12.83
C ALA A 178 10.45 15.66 13.15
#